data_b8171df586af1c9716d0d85a146e44e4
#
_entry.id   b8171df586af1c9716d0d85a146e44e4
#
_cell.length_a   1.000
_cell.length_b   1.000
_cell.length_c   1.000
_cell.angle_alpha   90.00
_cell.angle_beta   90.00
_cell.angle_gamma   90.00
#
_symmetry.space_group_name_H-M   'P 1'
#
loop_
_entity.id
_entity.type
_entity.pdbx_description
1 polymer ?
#
loop_
_entity_poly.entity_id
_entity_poly.type
_entity_poly.pdbx_seq_one_letter_code
_entity_poly.pdbx_strand_id
1 'polypeptide(L)'
;MTESSTAVADPLHGQPHEIVERDGIRYTLLGTAHVSRASVDAVRAAIASGDYDSVAVELDAGRLQSLTDPDTLSRLDLVKVIREGKTHLFAANLALAAYQRRLAEQLGVEPGEELKASALDAQARGLPVHLIDREVGLTFKRALQSLGWWQRTKVGAGILASMFGDEEVGDDEIEKLKQGDMMEASFGEFAAESPQLYQTIIAERDQYMAAALRQVALRKPASASPYRVLAVVGAGHLPGLTRHLREDLADPAELRSALEVVKPKSRVPWMELVIGVFLVGGFAWGFWQGGVDVGSDLLLQWVLATGVLGAIGCAIAGGHPLSILAAFISSPLTPLHPALASGTVSAFVEATLRKPTYADFMALRDDVQTLRGWWKNRVARVLLNFFLTSLGTAIGVWTGGLRMLGKLVG
;
A
#
# COMPACT_ATOMS: atom_id res chain seq x y z
N MET A 1 58.74 -18.91 13.46
CA MET A 1 57.47 -18.47 14.05
C MET A 1 56.78 -17.62 13.00
N THR A 2 55.92 -18.24 12.23
CA THR A 2 55.11 -17.57 11.21
C THR A 2 53.79 -17.21 11.91
N GLU A 3 53.57 -15.92 12.16
CA GLU A 3 52.28 -15.39 12.61
C GLU A 3 51.27 -15.64 11.51
N SER A 4 50.36 -16.56 11.76
CA SER A 4 49.16 -16.74 10.97
C SER A 4 48.24 -15.54 11.28
N SER A 5 48.32 -14.50 10.44
CA SER A 5 47.30 -13.45 10.40
C SER A 5 45.99 -14.11 9.98
N THR A 6 45.12 -14.39 10.95
CA THR A 6 43.72 -14.66 10.69
C THR A 6 43.11 -13.37 10.11
N ALA A 7 43.08 -13.28 8.77
CA ALA A 7 42.31 -12.27 8.09
C ALA A 7 40.87 -12.39 8.62
N VAL A 8 40.42 -11.39 9.37
CA VAL A 8 39.02 -11.24 9.76
C VAL A 8 38.26 -11.21 8.44
N ALA A 9 37.46 -12.24 8.22
CA ALA A 9 36.64 -12.31 7.00
C ALA A 9 35.80 -11.03 6.94
N ASP A 10 35.89 -10.30 5.82
CA ASP A 10 35.08 -9.12 5.58
C ASP A 10 33.59 -9.53 5.70
N PRO A 11 32.86 -9.02 6.69
CA PRO A 11 31.47 -9.42 6.93
C PRO A 11 30.54 -9.10 5.76
N LEU A 12 30.99 -8.26 4.82
CA LEU A 12 30.26 -7.88 3.61
C LEU A 12 30.63 -8.74 2.39
N HIS A 13 31.57 -9.66 2.54
CA HIS A 13 32.06 -10.48 1.43
C HIS A 13 30.93 -11.28 0.79
N GLY A 14 30.76 -11.10 -0.53
CA GLY A 14 29.69 -11.74 -1.31
C GLY A 14 28.35 -11.03 -1.30
N GLN A 15 28.19 -9.93 -0.57
CA GLN A 15 26.99 -9.07 -0.67
C GLN A 15 27.29 -7.82 -1.51
N PRO A 16 26.35 -7.40 -2.38
CA PRO A 16 26.50 -6.15 -3.12
C PRO A 16 26.57 -4.98 -2.14
N HIS A 17 27.60 -4.16 -2.25
CA HIS A 17 27.75 -2.97 -1.39
C HIS A 17 28.51 -1.86 -2.11
N GLU A 18 28.27 -0.63 -1.67
CA GLU A 18 28.94 0.58 -2.14
C GLU A 18 29.40 1.43 -0.95
N ILE A 19 30.56 2.06 -1.10
CA ILE A 19 31.08 2.99 -0.10
C ILE A 19 31.03 4.39 -0.67
N VAL A 20 30.43 5.32 0.06
CA VAL A 20 30.35 6.74 -0.29
C VAL A 20 30.83 7.57 0.89
N GLU A 21 31.75 8.49 0.62
CA GLU A 21 32.19 9.47 1.61
C GLU A 21 31.64 10.85 1.27
N ARG A 22 30.87 11.40 2.18
CA ARG A 22 30.26 12.72 2.02
C ARG A 22 29.95 13.38 3.37
N ASP A 23 30.10 14.68 3.46
CA ASP A 23 29.76 15.51 4.63
C ASP A 23 30.44 15.01 5.95
N GLY A 24 31.64 14.44 5.84
CA GLY A 24 32.41 13.85 6.95
C GLY A 24 31.79 12.56 7.48
N ILE A 25 31.00 11.86 6.69
CA ILE A 25 30.47 10.53 6.95
C ILE A 25 31.00 9.56 5.89
N ARG A 26 31.30 8.36 6.36
CA ARG A 26 31.54 7.20 5.51
C ARG A 26 30.31 6.31 5.55
N TYR A 27 29.55 6.31 4.46
CA TYR A 27 28.39 5.45 4.27
C TYR A 27 28.83 4.13 3.65
N THR A 28 28.52 3.02 4.29
CA THR A 28 28.56 1.70 3.69
C THR A 28 27.14 1.30 3.33
N LEU A 29 26.81 1.33 2.04
CA LEU A 29 25.49 0.97 1.52
C LEU A 29 25.51 -0.53 1.26
N LEU A 30 24.83 -1.32 2.07
CA LEU A 30 24.72 -2.77 1.94
C LEU A 30 23.42 -3.13 1.24
N GLY A 31 23.54 -3.70 0.04
CA GLY A 31 22.40 -4.21 -0.73
C GLY A 31 22.02 -5.60 -0.28
N THR A 32 20.76 -5.78 0.08
CA THR A 32 20.23 -7.07 0.53
C THR A 32 19.21 -7.60 -0.45
N ALA A 33 19.11 -8.94 -0.55
CA ALA A 33 17.94 -9.58 -1.13
C ALA A 33 16.97 -9.89 0.01
N HIS A 34 15.76 -9.34 -0.06
CA HIS A 34 14.77 -9.35 1.03
C HIS A 34 14.26 -10.74 1.45
N VAL A 35 14.73 -11.78 0.81
CA VAL A 35 14.32 -13.18 1.02
C VAL A 35 15.54 -14.11 1.15
N SER A 36 16.69 -13.59 1.58
CA SER A 36 17.94 -14.35 1.67
C SER A 36 18.47 -14.43 3.10
N ARG A 37 18.65 -15.67 3.62
CA ARG A 37 19.33 -15.88 4.89
C ARG A 37 20.76 -15.34 4.90
N ALA A 38 21.45 -15.43 3.76
CA ALA A 38 22.80 -14.88 3.63
C ALA A 38 22.82 -13.36 3.85
N SER A 39 21.77 -12.63 3.42
CA SER A 39 21.64 -11.19 3.70
C SER A 39 21.43 -10.92 5.20
N VAL A 40 20.61 -11.72 5.88
CA VAL A 40 20.42 -11.61 7.35
C VAL A 40 21.73 -11.84 8.09
N ASP A 41 22.47 -12.89 7.73
CA ASP A 41 23.76 -13.23 8.36
C ASP A 41 24.81 -12.14 8.10
N ALA A 42 24.89 -11.61 6.89
CA ALA A 42 25.82 -10.53 6.54
C ALA A 42 25.52 -9.24 7.33
N VAL A 43 24.24 -8.86 7.45
CA VAL A 43 23.82 -7.71 8.26
C VAL A 43 24.22 -7.88 9.72
N ARG A 44 23.92 -9.04 10.30
CA ARG A 44 24.31 -9.35 11.69
C ARG A 44 25.81 -9.31 11.90
N ALA A 45 26.58 -9.88 10.98
CA ALA A 45 28.03 -9.86 11.02
C ALA A 45 28.58 -8.43 10.90
N ALA A 46 28.03 -7.61 9.99
CA ALA A 46 28.42 -6.22 9.83
C ALA A 46 28.15 -5.40 11.11
N ILE A 47 26.98 -5.54 11.72
CA ILE A 47 26.67 -4.85 12.99
C ILE A 47 27.53 -5.38 14.14
N ALA A 48 27.86 -6.68 14.14
CA ALA A 48 28.69 -7.31 15.15
C ALA A 48 30.16 -6.90 15.09
N SER A 49 30.66 -6.48 13.93
CA SER A 49 32.05 -6.04 13.76
C SER A 49 32.42 -4.85 14.66
N GLY A 50 31.45 -4.02 15.04
CA GLY A 50 31.68 -2.79 15.80
C GLY A 50 32.25 -1.64 14.96
N ASP A 51 32.24 -1.77 13.63
CA ASP A 51 32.84 -0.80 12.70
C ASP A 51 31.96 0.39 12.39
N TYR A 52 30.73 0.42 12.91
CA TYR A 52 29.73 1.46 12.59
C TYR A 52 29.28 2.21 13.83
N ASP A 53 29.07 3.51 13.65
CA ASP A 53 28.60 4.43 14.71
C ASP A 53 27.06 4.55 14.72
N SER A 54 26.41 4.21 13.61
CA SER A 54 24.93 4.11 13.50
C SER A 54 24.52 3.22 12.33
N VAL A 55 23.26 2.80 12.35
CA VAL A 55 22.65 1.97 11.31
C VAL A 55 21.46 2.71 10.70
N ALA A 56 21.42 2.81 9.38
CA ALA A 56 20.29 3.30 8.61
C ALA A 56 19.59 2.11 7.94
N VAL A 57 18.26 2.09 7.94
CA VAL A 57 17.47 0.95 7.46
C VAL A 57 16.37 1.46 6.51
N GLU A 58 16.17 0.77 5.39
CA GLU A 58 15.09 1.02 4.43
C GLU A 58 13.72 0.66 4.99
N LEU A 59 13.36 1.31 6.06
CA LEU A 59 12.05 1.20 6.71
C LEU A 59 11.49 2.60 7.00
N ASP A 60 10.17 2.71 6.96
CA ASP A 60 9.44 3.77 7.64
C ASP A 60 8.99 3.31 9.04
N ALA A 61 8.51 4.25 9.86
CA ALA A 61 8.09 3.96 11.24
C ALA A 61 6.93 2.94 11.30
N GLY A 62 6.01 2.99 10.35
CA GLY A 62 4.87 2.08 10.29
C GLY A 62 5.31 0.65 9.93
N ARG A 63 6.23 0.51 8.97
CA ARG A 63 6.80 -0.80 8.61
C ARG A 63 7.61 -1.40 9.76
N LEU A 64 8.47 -0.61 10.41
CA LEU A 64 9.21 -1.09 11.57
C LEU A 64 8.26 -1.57 12.67
N GLN A 65 7.22 -0.80 12.99
CA GLN A 65 6.22 -1.19 13.98
C GLN A 65 5.51 -2.49 13.58
N SER A 66 5.13 -2.65 12.31
CA SER A 66 4.48 -3.86 11.82
C SER A 66 5.37 -5.10 11.88
N LEU A 67 6.70 -4.95 11.73
CA LEU A 67 7.67 -6.04 11.80
C LEU A 67 8.02 -6.42 13.26
N THR A 68 7.95 -5.47 14.19
CA THR A 68 8.38 -5.67 15.58
C THR A 68 7.23 -5.88 16.56
N ASP A 69 6.03 -5.42 16.25
CA ASP A 69 4.83 -5.57 17.09
C ASP A 69 3.77 -6.41 16.34
N PRO A 70 3.67 -7.72 16.66
CA PRO A 70 2.68 -8.61 16.06
C PRO A 70 1.23 -8.14 16.28
N ASP A 71 1.01 -7.38 17.35
CA ASP A 71 -0.31 -6.92 17.77
C ASP A 71 -0.76 -5.62 17.09
N THR A 72 0.07 -5.05 16.20
CA THR A 72 -0.25 -3.79 15.49
C THR A 72 -1.60 -3.86 14.77
N LEU A 73 -1.90 -4.99 14.11
CA LEU A 73 -3.19 -5.20 13.42
C LEU A 73 -4.37 -5.25 14.38
N SER A 74 -4.18 -5.78 15.60
CA SER A 74 -5.25 -5.90 16.60
C SER A 74 -5.69 -4.56 17.18
N ARG A 75 -4.80 -3.57 17.17
CA ARG A 75 -5.08 -2.20 17.66
C ARG A 75 -5.71 -1.32 16.59
N LEU A 76 -5.89 -1.84 15.39
CA LEU A 76 -6.42 -1.08 14.25
C LEU A 76 -7.93 -0.89 14.40
N ASP A 77 -8.37 0.37 14.45
CA ASP A 77 -9.80 0.71 14.47
C ASP A 77 -10.36 0.71 13.04
N LEU A 78 -10.96 -0.40 12.64
CA LEU A 78 -11.54 -0.57 11.31
C LEU A 78 -12.67 0.42 11.05
N VAL A 79 -13.44 0.80 12.08
CA VAL A 79 -14.50 1.81 11.96
C VAL A 79 -13.90 3.16 11.61
N LYS A 80 -12.76 3.51 12.22
CA LYS A 80 -12.01 4.73 11.90
C LYS A 80 -11.47 4.69 10.46
N VAL A 81 -10.91 3.57 10.03
CA VAL A 81 -10.41 3.39 8.64
C VAL A 81 -11.53 3.61 7.63
N ILE A 82 -12.72 3.03 7.86
CA ILE A 82 -13.89 3.19 6.98
C ILE A 82 -14.36 4.65 6.98
N ARG A 83 -14.50 5.27 8.16
CA ARG A 83 -14.96 6.66 8.29
C ARG A 83 -14.02 7.67 7.64
N GLU A 84 -12.71 7.41 7.67
CA GLU A 84 -11.69 8.25 7.03
C GLU A 84 -11.56 7.99 5.52
N GLY A 85 -12.34 7.08 4.94
CA GLY A 85 -12.28 6.73 3.51
C GLY A 85 -11.02 6.00 3.10
N LYS A 86 -10.30 5.39 4.05
CA LYS A 86 -9.03 4.68 3.82
C LYS A 86 -9.20 3.19 3.49
N THR A 87 -10.43 2.74 3.28
CA THR A 87 -10.77 1.32 3.05
C THR A 87 -9.99 0.72 1.87
N HIS A 88 -9.86 1.47 0.76
CA HIS A 88 -9.11 1.01 -0.42
C HIS A 88 -7.62 0.81 -0.12
N LEU A 89 -7.02 1.75 0.63
CA LEU A 89 -5.61 1.67 1.01
C LEU A 89 -5.36 0.49 1.96
N PHE A 90 -6.29 0.27 2.89
CA PHE A 90 -6.23 -0.86 3.82
C PHE A 90 -6.33 -2.20 3.07
N ALA A 91 -7.26 -2.31 2.12
CA ALA A 91 -7.40 -3.51 1.28
C ALA A 91 -6.15 -3.77 0.43
N ALA A 92 -5.56 -2.73 -0.17
CA ALA A 92 -4.33 -2.86 -0.94
C ALA A 92 -3.15 -3.34 -0.08
N ASN A 93 -3.00 -2.78 1.13
CA ASN A 93 -1.97 -3.24 2.08
C ASN A 93 -2.19 -4.70 2.51
N LEU A 94 -3.45 -5.11 2.67
CA LEU A 94 -3.79 -6.48 3.02
C LEU A 94 -3.47 -7.46 1.89
N ALA A 95 -3.78 -7.10 0.65
CA ALA A 95 -3.43 -7.88 -0.53
C ALA A 95 -1.92 -8.07 -0.66
N LEU A 96 -1.17 -6.98 -0.49
CA LEU A 96 0.29 -7.02 -0.51
C LEU A 96 0.84 -7.92 0.62
N ALA A 97 0.29 -7.82 1.82
CA ALA A 97 0.69 -8.66 2.95
C ALA A 97 0.40 -10.15 2.70
N ALA A 98 -0.72 -10.48 2.06
CA ALA A 98 -1.06 -11.86 1.67
C ALA A 98 -0.08 -12.41 0.62
N TYR A 99 0.25 -11.62 -0.40
CA TYR A 99 1.25 -11.97 -1.41
C TYR A 99 2.62 -12.22 -0.76
N GLN A 100 3.07 -11.31 0.08
CA GLN A 100 4.34 -11.43 0.81
C GLN A 100 4.40 -12.69 1.68
N ARG A 101 3.27 -13.07 2.30
CA ARG A 101 3.19 -14.28 3.11
C ARG A 101 3.35 -15.55 2.29
N ARG A 102 2.65 -15.67 1.14
CA ARG A 102 2.81 -16.80 0.22
C ARG A 102 4.26 -16.96 -0.22
N LEU A 103 4.89 -15.84 -0.56
CA LEU A 103 6.30 -15.81 -0.96
C LEU A 103 7.22 -16.28 0.18
N ALA A 104 6.99 -15.84 1.41
CA ALA A 104 7.74 -16.27 2.58
C ALA A 104 7.63 -17.78 2.81
N GLU A 105 6.44 -18.35 2.62
CA GLU A 105 6.22 -19.81 2.77
C GLU A 105 6.97 -20.60 1.70
N GLN A 106 7.05 -20.12 0.46
CA GLN A 106 7.80 -20.76 -0.63
C GLN A 106 9.31 -20.66 -0.43
N LEU A 107 9.80 -19.53 0.09
CA LEU A 107 11.24 -19.24 0.22
C LEU A 107 11.83 -19.66 1.58
N GLY A 108 10.98 -19.93 2.57
CA GLY A 108 11.40 -20.29 3.93
C GLY A 108 12.07 -19.15 4.71
N VAL A 109 11.91 -17.89 4.26
CA VAL A 109 12.43 -16.68 4.91
C VAL A 109 11.34 -15.62 4.90
N GLU A 110 11.11 -14.97 6.05
CA GLU A 110 10.16 -13.85 6.12
C GLU A 110 10.71 -12.63 5.37
N PRO A 111 9.91 -12.02 4.48
CA PRO A 111 10.32 -10.82 3.76
C PRO A 111 10.66 -9.67 4.71
N GLY A 112 11.83 -9.07 4.54
CA GLY A 112 12.30 -7.97 5.37
C GLY A 112 12.88 -8.42 6.72
N GLU A 113 13.16 -9.73 6.91
CA GLU A 113 13.80 -10.23 8.12
C GLU A 113 15.17 -9.57 8.35
N GLU A 114 15.93 -9.30 7.29
CA GLU A 114 17.21 -8.60 7.35
C GLU A 114 17.06 -7.14 7.81
N LEU A 115 16.00 -6.46 7.38
CA LEU A 115 15.72 -5.08 7.81
C LEU A 115 15.28 -5.04 9.29
N LYS A 116 14.48 -6.02 9.70
CA LYS A 116 14.11 -6.22 11.10
C LYS A 116 15.33 -6.53 11.96
N ALA A 117 16.16 -7.47 11.53
CA ALA A 117 17.39 -7.83 12.21
C ALA A 117 18.33 -6.62 12.33
N SER A 118 18.48 -5.83 11.25
CA SER A 118 19.28 -4.59 11.26
C SER A 118 18.86 -3.63 12.36
N ALA A 119 17.55 -3.38 12.47
CA ALA A 119 17.03 -2.45 13.46
C ALA A 119 17.15 -2.99 14.88
N LEU A 120 16.80 -4.25 15.13
CA LEU A 120 16.82 -4.85 16.46
C LEU A 120 18.24 -5.07 16.98
N ASP A 121 19.17 -5.59 16.14
CA ASP A 121 20.54 -5.85 16.54
C ASP A 121 21.32 -4.55 16.79
N ALA A 122 21.05 -3.50 16.00
CA ALA A 122 21.59 -2.17 16.25
C ALA A 122 21.09 -1.59 17.57
N GLN A 123 19.79 -1.67 17.84
CA GLN A 123 19.21 -1.22 19.12
C GLN A 123 19.76 -1.98 20.32
N ALA A 124 19.90 -3.32 20.20
CA ALA A 124 20.46 -4.14 21.26
C ALA A 124 21.93 -3.78 21.59
N ARG A 125 22.66 -3.21 20.64
CA ARG A 125 24.04 -2.72 20.82
C ARG A 125 24.11 -1.23 21.19
N GLY A 126 22.98 -0.56 21.36
CA GLY A 126 22.92 0.86 21.66
C GLY A 126 23.31 1.78 20.49
N LEU A 127 23.36 1.27 19.27
CA LEU A 127 23.60 2.08 18.08
C LEU A 127 22.35 2.85 17.69
N PRO A 128 22.48 4.13 17.31
CA PRO A 128 21.37 4.89 16.72
C PRO A 128 20.84 4.22 15.45
N VAL A 129 19.52 4.08 15.35
CA VAL A 129 18.84 3.54 14.17
C VAL A 129 18.12 4.68 13.45
N HIS A 130 18.40 4.84 12.15
CA HIS A 130 17.80 5.83 11.28
C HIS A 130 16.88 5.15 10.27
N LEU A 131 15.59 5.47 10.32
CA LEU A 131 14.62 5.02 9.32
C LEU A 131 14.69 5.98 8.14
N ILE A 132 15.08 5.47 6.97
CA ILE A 132 15.40 6.30 5.81
C ILE A 132 14.38 6.22 4.69
N ASP A 133 13.47 5.24 4.69
CA ASP A 133 12.48 5.11 3.62
C ASP A 133 11.27 6.04 3.82
N ARG A 134 10.61 6.32 2.70
CA ARG A 134 9.37 7.09 2.65
C ARG A 134 8.19 6.22 3.06
N GLU A 135 7.24 6.80 3.78
CA GLU A 135 6.00 6.12 4.18
C GLU A 135 5.32 5.43 2.97
N VAL A 136 5.05 4.13 3.09
CA VAL A 136 4.47 3.31 2.02
C VAL A 136 3.15 3.90 1.51
N GLY A 137 2.27 4.34 2.42
CA GLY A 137 0.99 4.96 2.04
C GLY A 137 1.16 6.23 1.20
N LEU A 138 2.19 7.00 1.45
CA LEU A 138 2.55 8.19 0.68
C LEU A 138 3.07 7.81 -0.72
N THR A 139 3.94 6.81 -0.79
CA THR A 139 4.46 6.27 -2.05
C THR A 139 3.33 5.78 -2.95
N PHE A 140 2.39 5.00 -2.43
CA PHE A 140 1.21 4.56 -3.18
C PHE A 140 0.32 5.71 -3.66
N LYS A 141 0.06 6.70 -2.81
CA LYS A 141 -0.73 7.88 -3.21
C LYS A 141 -0.08 8.63 -4.37
N ARG A 142 1.23 8.84 -4.31
CA ARG A 142 1.97 9.50 -5.38
C ARG A 142 1.98 8.67 -6.66
N ALA A 143 2.23 7.36 -6.56
CA ALA A 143 2.19 6.42 -7.68
C ALA A 143 0.81 6.41 -8.36
N LEU A 144 -0.28 6.31 -7.60
CA LEU A 144 -1.63 6.39 -8.16
C LEU A 144 -1.92 7.76 -8.79
N GLN A 145 -1.35 8.85 -8.26
CA GLN A 145 -1.53 10.18 -8.86
C GLN A 145 -0.76 10.38 -10.16
N SER A 146 0.37 9.71 -10.34
CA SER A 146 1.15 9.75 -11.59
C SER A 146 0.47 9.03 -12.75
N LEU A 147 -0.46 8.11 -12.48
CA LEU A 147 -1.16 7.31 -13.47
C LEU A 147 -2.40 8.01 -14.04
N GLY A 148 -2.63 7.83 -15.33
CA GLY A 148 -3.90 8.15 -15.98
C GLY A 148 -5.05 7.25 -15.50
N TRP A 149 -6.30 7.64 -15.78
CA TRP A 149 -7.48 6.90 -15.33
C TRP A 149 -7.50 5.43 -15.79
N TRP A 150 -7.19 5.15 -17.04
CA TRP A 150 -7.13 3.78 -17.58
C TRP A 150 -6.03 2.92 -16.93
N GLN A 151 -4.88 3.52 -16.66
CA GLN A 151 -3.79 2.80 -15.97
C GLN A 151 -4.16 2.48 -14.53
N ARG A 152 -4.85 3.39 -13.82
CA ARG A 152 -5.35 3.13 -12.45
C ARG A 152 -6.32 1.95 -12.41
N THR A 153 -7.24 1.89 -13.38
CA THR A 153 -8.18 0.76 -13.47
C THR A 153 -7.46 -0.56 -13.76
N LYS A 154 -6.48 -0.57 -14.65
CA LYS A 154 -5.66 -1.77 -14.93
C LYS A 154 -4.88 -2.23 -13.71
N VAL A 155 -4.18 -1.32 -13.03
CA VAL A 155 -3.44 -1.64 -11.80
C VAL A 155 -4.38 -2.16 -10.71
N GLY A 156 -5.53 -1.51 -10.51
CA GLY A 156 -6.53 -1.97 -9.55
C GLY A 156 -7.11 -3.35 -9.87
N ALA A 157 -7.40 -3.60 -11.15
CA ALA A 157 -7.86 -4.92 -11.61
C ALA A 157 -6.77 -5.99 -11.45
N GLY A 158 -5.51 -5.67 -11.76
CA GLY A 158 -4.37 -6.57 -11.58
C GLY A 158 -4.16 -6.94 -10.10
N ILE A 159 -4.20 -5.96 -9.19
CA ILE A 159 -4.12 -6.20 -7.75
C ILE A 159 -5.27 -7.10 -7.29
N LEU A 160 -6.50 -6.85 -7.75
CA LEU A 160 -7.64 -7.71 -7.42
C LEU A 160 -7.47 -9.12 -7.99
N ALA A 161 -7.02 -9.25 -9.24
CA ALA A 161 -6.78 -10.55 -9.85
C ALA A 161 -5.70 -11.36 -9.09
N SER A 162 -4.61 -10.72 -8.67
CA SER A 162 -3.53 -11.37 -7.89
C SER A 162 -3.99 -11.85 -6.51
N MET A 163 -5.04 -11.24 -5.93
CA MET A 163 -5.64 -11.72 -4.68
C MET A 163 -6.37 -13.06 -4.83
N PHE A 164 -6.85 -13.36 -6.03
CA PHE A 164 -7.66 -14.55 -6.32
C PHE A 164 -6.91 -15.58 -7.19
N GLY A 165 -5.72 -15.28 -7.67
CA GLY A 165 -4.88 -16.21 -8.40
C GLY A 165 -4.22 -17.23 -7.47
N ASP A 166 -4.37 -18.51 -7.79
CA ASP A 166 -3.65 -19.62 -7.13
C ASP A 166 -2.30 -19.90 -7.84
N GLU A 167 -1.82 -18.95 -8.64
CA GLU A 167 -0.55 -19.12 -9.35
C GLU A 167 0.61 -19.14 -8.33
N GLU A 168 1.34 -20.25 -8.34
CA GLU A 168 2.64 -20.34 -7.67
C GLU A 168 3.57 -19.32 -8.33
N VAL A 169 4.31 -18.58 -7.50
CA VAL A 169 5.33 -17.65 -7.99
C VAL A 169 6.37 -18.48 -8.74
N GLY A 170 6.56 -18.21 -10.04
CA GLY A 170 7.48 -18.97 -10.88
C GLY A 170 8.94 -18.84 -10.42
N ASP A 171 9.76 -19.84 -10.68
CA ASP A 171 11.18 -19.84 -10.32
C ASP A 171 11.94 -18.61 -10.87
N ASP A 172 11.58 -18.14 -12.07
CA ASP A 172 12.15 -16.94 -12.69
C ASP A 172 11.79 -15.65 -11.94
N GLU A 173 10.59 -15.60 -11.37
CA GLU A 173 10.12 -14.48 -10.55
C GLU A 173 10.78 -14.50 -9.16
N ILE A 174 10.97 -15.69 -8.59
CA ILE A 174 11.74 -15.90 -7.36
C ILE A 174 13.19 -15.42 -7.54
N GLU A 175 13.81 -15.70 -8.67
CA GLU A 175 15.18 -15.27 -8.94
C GLU A 175 15.30 -13.75 -9.10
N LYS A 176 14.32 -13.10 -9.74
CA LYS A 176 14.22 -11.63 -9.80
C LYS A 176 14.02 -11.03 -8.41
N LEU A 177 13.20 -11.66 -7.56
CA LEU A 177 12.98 -11.25 -6.17
C LEU A 177 14.23 -11.31 -5.30
N LYS A 178 15.13 -12.27 -5.57
CA LYS A 178 16.44 -12.35 -4.89
C LYS A 178 17.40 -11.23 -5.29
N GLN A 179 17.16 -10.57 -6.43
CA GLN A 179 18.03 -9.52 -6.97
C GLN A 179 17.49 -8.10 -6.78
N GLY A 180 16.22 -7.91 -6.37
CA GLY A 180 15.56 -6.63 -6.29
C GLY A 180 14.85 -6.33 -4.96
N ASP A 181 14.30 -5.12 -4.86
CA ASP A 181 13.36 -4.75 -3.80
C ASP A 181 12.05 -5.52 -3.99
N MET A 182 11.45 -5.99 -2.90
CA MET A 182 10.18 -6.70 -2.94
C MET A 182 9.03 -5.83 -3.49
N MET A 183 9.06 -4.52 -3.23
CA MET A 183 8.11 -3.59 -3.82
C MET A 183 8.40 -3.42 -5.32
N GLU A 184 9.67 -3.38 -5.73
CA GLU A 184 10.11 -3.39 -7.12
C GLU A 184 9.67 -4.67 -7.82
N ALA A 185 9.84 -5.84 -7.23
CA ALA A 185 9.41 -7.11 -7.79
C ALA A 185 7.88 -7.23 -7.88
N SER A 186 7.15 -6.82 -6.84
CA SER A 186 5.67 -6.84 -6.82
C SER A 186 5.05 -5.87 -7.85
N PHE A 187 5.77 -4.82 -8.23
CA PHE A 187 5.34 -3.82 -9.21
C PHE A 187 6.27 -3.73 -10.42
N GLY A 188 7.32 -4.56 -10.49
CA GLY A 188 8.37 -4.48 -11.52
C GLY A 188 7.84 -4.66 -12.93
N GLU A 189 6.93 -5.58 -13.15
CA GLU A 189 6.24 -5.75 -14.43
C GLU A 189 5.45 -4.47 -14.81
N PHE A 190 4.71 -3.91 -13.85
CA PHE A 190 3.97 -2.66 -14.05
C PHE A 190 4.91 -1.44 -14.16
N ALA A 191 6.03 -1.46 -13.45
CA ALA A 191 7.02 -0.39 -13.50
C ALA A 191 7.81 -0.42 -14.82
N ALA A 192 8.11 -1.59 -15.37
CA ALA A 192 8.73 -1.75 -16.68
C ALA A 192 7.83 -1.25 -17.80
N GLU A 193 6.52 -1.46 -17.69
CA GLU A 193 5.52 -0.96 -18.65
C GLU A 193 5.18 0.53 -18.46
N SER A 194 5.46 1.12 -17.29
CA SER A 194 5.11 2.51 -16.95
C SER A 194 6.28 3.26 -16.33
N PRO A 195 7.00 4.09 -17.11
CA PRO A 195 8.08 4.94 -16.61
C PRO A 195 7.66 5.84 -15.43
N GLN A 196 6.38 6.24 -15.37
CA GLN A 196 5.85 7.06 -14.28
C GLN A 196 5.77 6.29 -12.96
N LEU A 197 5.45 4.99 -13.01
CA LEU A 197 5.46 4.14 -11.82
C LEU A 197 6.88 3.90 -11.32
N TYR A 198 7.80 3.54 -12.23
CA TYR A 198 9.23 3.39 -11.89
C TYR A 198 9.76 4.65 -11.21
N GLN A 199 9.50 5.82 -11.81
CA GLN A 199 9.92 7.10 -11.24
C GLN A 199 9.43 7.30 -9.80
N THR A 200 8.18 6.94 -9.52
CA THR A 200 7.57 7.21 -8.21
C THR A 200 7.91 6.13 -7.16
N ILE A 201 7.94 4.86 -7.58
CA ILE A 201 8.12 3.72 -6.67
C ILE A 201 9.60 3.46 -6.36
N ILE A 202 10.49 3.72 -7.32
CA ILE A 202 11.92 3.44 -7.19
C ILE A 202 12.73 4.75 -7.12
N ALA A 203 12.79 5.52 -8.22
CA ALA A 203 13.73 6.64 -8.32
C ALA A 203 13.47 7.76 -7.29
N GLU A 204 12.20 8.09 -6.98
CA GLU A 204 11.90 9.05 -5.92
C GLU A 204 12.26 8.53 -4.53
N ARG A 205 12.17 7.20 -4.29
CA ARG A 205 12.59 6.61 -3.01
C ARG A 205 14.10 6.63 -2.88
N ASP A 206 14.87 6.33 -3.93
CA ASP A 206 16.32 6.46 -3.94
C ASP A 206 16.75 7.87 -3.52
N GLN A 207 16.14 8.87 -4.14
CA GLN A 207 16.40 10.26 -3.84
C GLN A 207 15.99 10.65 -2.41
N TYR A 208 14.85 10.14 -1.94
CA TYR A 208 14.38 10.36 -0.57
C TYR A 208 15.32 9.75 0.47
N MET A 209 15.75 8.50 0.25
CA MET A 209 16.69 7.80 1.14
C MET A 209 18.06 8.48 1.16
N ALA A 210 18.56 8.93 0.00
CA ALA A 210 19.80 9.70 -0.06
C ALA A 210 19.71 11.00 0.74
N ALA A 211 18.60 11.74 0.61
CA ALA A 211 18.36 12.94 1.39
C ALA A 211 18.22 12.63 2.90
N ALA A 212 17.57 11.51 3.27
CA ALA A 212 17.48 11.08 4.65
C ALA A 212 18.86 10.74 5.25
N LEU A 213 19.71 10.02 4.51
CA LEU A 213 21.10 9.74 4.91
C LEU A 213 21.91 11.03 5.10
N ARG A 214 21.79 11.99 4.19
CA ARG A 214 22.46 13.30 4.34
C ARG A 214 21.98 14.07 5.57
N GLN A 215 20.73 13.91 6.02
CA GLN A 215 20.26 14.49 7.27
C GLN A 215 20.92 13.86 8.52
N VAL A 216 21.39 12.61 8.45
CA VAL A 216 22.19 12.00 9.53
C VAL A 216 23.46 12.82 9.77
N ALA A 217 24.11 13.32 8.70
CA ALA A 217 25.31 14.16 8.80
C ALA A 217 25.09 15.41 9.66
N LEU A 218 23.90 16.00 9.60
CA LEU A 218 23.55 17.20 10.37
C LEU A 218 23.37 16.93 11.87
N ARG A 219 23.19 15.67 12.24
CA ARG A 219 22.91 15.21 13.62
C ARG A 219 24.05 14.46 14.26
N LYS A 220 25.14 14.20 13.51
CA LYS A 220 26.29 13.46 14.05
C LYS A 220 26.99 14.23 15.17
N PRO A 221 27.61 13.55 16.14
CA PRO A 221 28.47 14.19 17.14
C PRO A 221 29.67 14.89 16.46
N ALA A 222 29.99 16.10 16.90
CA ALA A 222 31.11 16.89 16.32
C ALA A 222 32.49 16.20 16.48
N SER A 223 32.64 15.32 17.50
CA SER A 223 33.87 14.61 17.81
C SER A 223 34.11 13.37 16.92
N ALA A 224 33.09 12.88 16.20
CA ALA A 224 33.20 11.69 15.36
C ALA A 224 33.65 12.08 13.93
N SER A 225 34.86 11.69 13.54
CA SER A 225 35.38 11.90 12.17
C SER A 225 36.38 10.82 11.78
N PRO A 226 36.12 10.04 10.75
CA PRO A 226 34.85 9.95 10.02
C PRO A 226 33.77 9.21 10.83
N TYR A 227 32.54 9.72 10.80
CA TYR A 227 31.37 9.02 11.34
C TYR A 227 30.94 7.93 10.35
N ARG A 228 30.79 6.69 10.82
CA ARG A 228 30.54 5.51 9.96
C ARG A 228 29.10 5.06 10.06
N VAL A 229 28.40 5.05 8.94
CA VAL A 229 26.99 4.66 8.83
C VAL A 229 26.89 3.40 7.99
N LEU A 230 26.31 2.34 8.53
CA LEU A 230 25.85 1.18 7.76
C LEU A 230 24.43 1.47 7.29
N ALA A 231 24.20 1.53 5.98
CA ALA A 231 22.87 1.66 5.41
C ALA A 231 22.44 0.34 4.77
N VAL A 232 21.41 -0.30 5.32
CA VAL A 232 20.88 -1.58 4.84
C VAL A 232 19.65 -1.30 3.98
N VAL A 233 19.76 -1.62 2.70
CA VAL A 233 18.75 -1.32 1.67
C VAL A 233 18.60 -2.50 0.71
N GLY A 234 17.50 -2.58 -0.02
CA GLY A 234 17.35 -3.52 -1.13
C GLY A 234 18.40 -3.30 -2.20
N ALA A 235 18.96 -4.40 -2.76
CA ALA A 235 20.04 -4.33 -3.75
C ALA A 235 19.65 -3.50 -4.99
N GLY A 236 18.37 -3.49 -5.37
CA GLY A 236 17.84 -2.69 -6.48
C GLY A 236 17.99 -1.17 -6.28
N HIS A 237 18.04 -0.71 -5.02
CA HIS A 237 18.21 0.71 -4.69
C HIS A 237 19.67 1.19 -4.73
N LEU A 238 20.67 0.28 -4.68
CA LEU A 238 22.08 0.66 -4.59
C LEU A 238 22.54 1.65 -5.67
N PRO A 239 22.26 1.42 -6.98
CA PRO A 239 22.75 2.32 -8.01
C PRO A 239 22.16 3.73 -7.92
N GLY A 240 20.83 3.83 -7.71
CA GLY A 240 20.13 5.09 -7.61
C GLY A 240 20.49 5.86 -6.35
N LEU A 241 20.49 5.17 -5.20
CA LEU A 241 20.87 5.72 -3.91
C LEU A 241 22.31 6.25 -3.91
N THR A 242 23.26 5.44 -4.44
CA THR A 242 24.67 5.84 -4.57
C THR A 242 24.83 7.09 -5.40
N ARG A 243 24.16 7.15 -6.57
CA ARG A 243 24.19 8.31 -7.44
C ARG A 243 23.66 9.56 -6.73
N HIS A 244 22.46 9.50 -6.14
CA HIS A 244 21.86 10.64 -5.45
C HIS A 244 22.68 11.06 -4.23
N LEU A 245 23.24 10.11 -3.49
CA LEU A 245 24.10 10.41 -2.34
C LEU A 245 25.38 11.12 -2.75
N ARG A 246 25.94 10.84 -3.95
CA ARG A 246 27.15 11.50 -4.49
C ARG A 246 26.84 12.85 -5.14
N GLU A 247 25.73 12.96 -5.87
CA GLU A 247 25.52 14.06 -6.84
C GLU A 247 24.53 15.15 -6.37
N ASP A 248 23.54 14.81 -5.52
CA ASP A 248 22.51 15.78 -5.13
C ASP A 248 23.10 16.93 -4.30
N LEU A 249 22.92 18.16 -4.79
CA LEU A 249 23.41 19.38 -4.14
C LEU A 249 22.31 20.09 -3.33
N ALA A 250 21.04 19.84 -3.63
CA ALA A 250 19.92 20.47 -2.95
C ALA A 250 19.91 20.19 -1.45
N ASP A 251 19.28 21.08 -0.69
CA ASP A 251 19.09 20.89 0.76
C ASP A 251 18.29 19.60 1.01
N PRO A 252 18.79 18.69 1.88
CA PRO A 252 18.14 17.39 2.10
C PRO A 252 16.76 17.50 2.76
N ALA A 253 16.49 18.55 3.55
CA ALA A 253 15.20 18.74 4.18
C ALA A 253 14.16 19.24 3.16
N GLU A 254 14.56 20.16 2.28
CA GLU A 254 13.71 20.66 1.19
C GLU A 254 13.35 19.52 0.21
N LEU A 255 14.35 18.70 -0.15
CA LEU A 255 14.18 17.56 -1.04
C LEU A 255 13.19 16.54 -0.47
N ARG A 256 13.35 16.15 0.79
CA ARG A 256 12.41 15.25 1.47
C ARG A 256 11.00 15.85 1.50
N SER A 257 10.87 17.10 1.91
CA SER A 257 9.58 17.78 1.96
C SER A 257 8.89 17.81 0.59
N ALA A 258 9.62 18.06 -0.50
CA ALA A 258 9.08 18.04 -1.86
C ALA A 258 8.60 16.63 -2.27
N LEU A 259 9.30 15.57 -1.85
CA LEU A 259 8.96 14.19 -2.12
C LEU A 259 7.83 13.65 -1.22
N GLU A 260 7.50 14.35 -0.14
CA GLU A 260 6.37 14.05 0.74
C GLU A 260 5.07 14.75 0.27
N VAL A 261 5.16 15.77 -0.56
CA VAL A 261 3.98 16.48 -1.05
C VAL A 261 3.15 15.59 -1.98
N VAL A 262 1.91 15.38 -1.63
CA VAL A 262 0.88 14.81 -2.50
C VAL A 262 0.04 15.94 -3.07
N LYS A 263 -0.04 16.06 -4.39
CA LYS A 263 -0.89 17.07 -5.02
C LYS A 263 -2.32 16.91 -4.51
N PRO A 264 -2.95 17.95 -3.99
CA PRO A 264 -4.34 17.85 -3.57
C PRO A 264 -5.19 17.46 -4.78
N LYS A 265 -6.08 16.48 -4.61
CA LYS A 265 -7.12 16.21 -5.62
C LYS A 265 -7.88 17.50 -5.88
N SER A 266 -8.26 17.77 -7.13
CA SER A 266 -9.24 18.80 -7.43
C SER A 266 -10.41 18.64 -6.46
N ARG A 267 -10.74 19.73 -5.74
CA ARG A 267 -11.84 19.72 -4.75
C ARG A 267 -13.21 19.56 -5.39
N VAL A 268 -13.28 19.78 -6.71
CA VAL A 268 -14.55 19.69 -7.45
C VAL A 268 -14.64 18.30 -8.07
N PRO A 269 -15.53 17.44 -7.56
CA PRO A 269 -15.79 16.12 -8.11
C PRO A 269 -16.68 16.25 -9.35
N TRP A 270 -16.08 16.71 -10.47
CA TRP A 270 -16.83 17.04 -11.69
C TRP A 270 -17.67 15.89 -12.23
N MET A 271 -17.18 14.66 -12.17
CA MET A 271 -17.88 13.50 -12.69
C MET A 271 -19.13 13.21 -11.87
N GLU A 272 -19.00 13.22 -10.54
CA GLU A 272 -20.12 13.03 -9.61
C GLU A 272 -21.13 14.17 -9.72
N LEU A 273 -20.66 15.39 -9.90
CA LEU A 273 -21.51 16.55 -10.11
C LEU A 273 -22.28 16.45 -11.43
N VAL A 274 -21.64 16.03 -12.53
CA VAL A 274 -22.31 15.79 -13.82
C VAL A 274 -23.35 14.68 -13.68
N ILE A 275 -23.04 13.57 -13.01
CA ILE A 275 -23.99 12.48 -12.76
C ILE A 275 -25.15 13.00 -11.90
N GLY A 276 -24.88 13.75 -10.84
CA GLY A 276 -25.91 14.32 -9.98
C GLY A 276 -26.84 15.28 -10.74
N VAL A 277 -26.28 16.20 -11.54
CA VAL A 277 -27.04 17.12 -12.39
C VAL A 277 -27.88 16.36 -13.43
N PHE A 278 -27.29 15.35 -14.07
CA PHE A 278 -27.99 14.49 -15.03
C PHE A 278 -29.19 13.77 -14.37
N LEU A 279 -28.98 13.18 -13.19
CA LEU A 279 -30.03 12.47 -12.46
C LEU A 279 -31.16 13.42 -12.01
N VAL A 280 -30.79 14.51 -11.34
CA VAL A 280 -31.79 15.52 -10.87
C VAL A 280 -32.52 16.14 -12.04
N GLY A 281 -31.81 16.51 -13.10
CA GLY A 281 -32.37 17.04 -14.33
C GLY A 281 -33.30 16.05 -15.03
N GLY A 282 -32.93 14.79 -15.11
CA GLY A 282 -33.73 13.73 -15.71
C GLY A 282 -35.01 13.44 -14.91
N PHE A 283 -34.95 13.42 -13.58
CA PHE A 283 -36.15 13.30 -12.75
C PHE A 283 -37.05 14.51 -12.90
N ALA A 284 -36.50 15.73 -12.82
CA ALA A 284 -37.28 16.96 -12.99
C ALA A 284 -37.97 17.00 -14.35
N TRP A 285 -37.26 16.59 -15.41
CA TRP A 285 -37.84 16.51 -16.75
C TRP A 285 -38.93 15.44 -16.85
N GLY A 286 -38.73 14.26 -16.26
CA GLY A 286 -39.74 13.19 -16.21
C GLY A 286 -41.04 13.63 -15.53
N PHE A 287 -40.94 14.37 -14.42
CA PHE A 287 -42.08 14.95 -13.75
C PHE A 287 -42.75 16.08 -14.56
N TRP A 288 -41.95 16.89 -15.26
CA TRP A 288 -42.49 18.01 -16.03
C TRP A 288 -43.21 17.55 -17.30
N GLN A 289 -42.58 16.71 -18.12
CA GLN A 289 -43.12 16.25 -19.41
C GLN A 289 -44.13 15.12 -19.28
N GLY A 290 -43.87 14.15 -18.42
CA GLY A 290 -44.67 12.95 -18.26
C GLY A 290 -45.59 12.95 -17.03
N GLY A 291 -45.61 14.06 -16.28
CA GLY A 291 -46.41 14.16 -15.06
C GLY A 291 -45.92 13.24 -13.93
N VAL A 292 -46.77 13.09 -12.92
CA VAL A 292 -46.44 12.31 -11.70
C VAL A 292 -46.20 10.84 -12.02
N ASP A 293 -46.91 10.27 -12.99
CA ASP A 293 -46.78 8.85 -13.34
C ASP A 293 -45.43 8.51 -13.92
N VAL A 294 -44.93 9.26 -14.90
CA VAL A 294 -43.61 9.05 -15.52
C VAL A 294 -42.48 9.38 -14.53
N GLY A 295 -42.60 10.48 -13.82
CA GLY A 295 -41.58 10.89 -12.84
C GLY A 295 -41.43 9.88 -11.71
N SER A 296 -42.53 9.37 -11.15
CA SER A 296 -42.51 8.36 -10.09
C SER A 296 -42.00 7.00 -10.60
N ASP A 297 -42.30 6.61 -11.84
CA ASP A 297 -41.80 5.37 -12.43
C ASP A 297 -40.27 5.43 -12.65
N LEU A 298 -39.74 6.55 -13.14
CA LEU A 298 -38.31 6.77 -13.26
C LEU A 298 -37.57 6.68 -11.90
N LEU A 299 -38.14 7.32 -10.89
CA LEU A 299 -37.61 7.32 -9.54
C LEU A 299 -37.63 5.90 -8.93
N LEU A 300 -38.73 5.18 -9.09
CA LEU A 300 -38.86 3.80 -8.64
C LEU A 300 -37.85 2.88 -9.32
N GLN A 301 -37.72 2.98 -10.65
CA GLN A 301 -36.74 2.21 -11.39
C GLN A 301 -35.30 2.51 -10.94
N TRP A 302 -34.98 3.77 -10.68
CA TRP A 302 -33.69 4.17 -10.13
C TRP A 302 -33.41 3.54 -8.76
N VAL A 303 -34.38 3.67 -7.83
CA VAL A 303 -34.28 3.12 -6.47
C VAL A 303 -34.13 1.60 -6.52
N LEU A 304 -34.93 0.92 -7.36
CA LEU A 304 -34.84 -0.53 -7.49
C LEU A 304 -33.52 -0.98 -8.14
N ALA A 305 -33.09 -0.32 -9.22
CA ALA A 305 -31.85 -0.69 -9.89
C ALA A 305 -30.63 -0.54 -8.98
N THR A 306 -30.48 0.59 -8.34
CA THR A 306 -29.33 0.86 -7.47
C THR A 306 -29.44 0.16 -6.12
N GLY A 307 -30.62 0.23 -5.48
CA GLY A 307 -30.86 -0.37 -4.17
C GLY A 307 -30.77 -1.89 -4.17
N VAL A 308 -31.45 -2.56 -5.12
CA VAL A 308 -31.45 -4.02 -5.22
C VAL A 308 -30.05 -4.54 -5.54
N LEU A 309 -29.35 -3.96 -6.53
CA LEU A 309 -28.01 -4.42 -6.89
C LEU A 309 -26.99 -4.13 -5.80
N GLY A 310 -27.10 -3.00 -5.10
CA GLY A 310 -26.27 -2.72 -3.91
C GLY A 310 -26.55 -3.72 -2.78
N ALA A 311 -27.82 -4.03 -2.50
CA ALA A 311 -28.22 -5.03 -1.51
C ALA A 311 -27.75 -6.45 -1.88
N ILE A 312 -27.82 -6.83 -3.17
CA ILE A 312 -27.29 -8.11 -3.67
C ILE A 312 -25.79 -8.18 -3.44
N GLY A 313 -25.05 -7.10 -3.76
CA GLY A 313 -23.60 -7.05 -3.50
C GLY A 313 -23.28 -7.28 -2.01
N CYS A 314 -24.01 -6.63 -1.12
CA CYS A 314 -23.90 -6.84 0.33
C CYS A 314 -24.26 -8.26 0.75
N ALA A 315 -25.30 -8.86 0.19
CA ALA A 315 -25.73 -10.23 0.46
C ALA A 315 -24.67 -11.26 0.00
N ILE A 316 -24.10 -11.07 -1.20
CA ILE A 316 -22.99 -11.90 -1.70
C ILE A 316 -21.78 -11.82 -0.77
N ALA A 317 -21.49 -10.66 -0.19
CA ALA A 317 -20.45 -10.51 0.83
C ALA A 317 -20.76 -11.24 2.14
N GLY A 318 -21.95 -11.83 2.30
CA GLY A 318 -22.41 -12.43 3.55
C GLY A 318 -22.74 -11.39 4.62
N GLY A 319 -23.16 -10.18 4.21
CA GLY A 319 -23.52 -9.07 5.09
C GLY A 319 -24.68 -9.41 6.03
N HIS A 320 -24.69 -8.79 7.20
CA HIS A 320 -25.82 -8.89 8.14
C HIS A 320 -27.12 -8.35 7.50
N PRO A 321 -28.31 -8.85 7.82
CA PRO A 321 -29.57 -8.34 7.26
C PRO A 321 -29.74 -6.82 7.36
N LEU A 322 -29.32 -6.22 8.47
CA LEU A 322 -29.35 -4.75 8.63
C LEU A 322 -28.33 -4.05 7.74
N SER A 323 -27.17 -4.67 7.44
CA SER A 323 -26.20 -4.14 6.48
C SER A 323 -26.75 -4.20 5.06
N ILE A 324 -27.49 -5.27 4.70
CA ILE A 324 -28.18 -5.41 3.42
C ILE A 324 -29.27 -4.33 3.28
N LEU A 325 -30.04 -4.11 4.32
CA LEU A 325 -31.05 -3.05 4.34
C LEU A 325 -30.39 -1.66 4.22
N ALA A 326 -29.30 -1.43 4.94
CA ALA A 326 -28.53 -0.18 4.85
C ALA A 326 -27.95 0.02 3.44
N ALA A 327 -27.47 -1.04 2.79
CA ALA A 327 -27.03 -1.01 1.40
C ALA A 327 -28.17 -0.62 0.46
N PHE A 328 -29.36 -1.23 0.61
CA PHE A 328 -30.55 -0.92 -0.19
C PHE A 328 -30.93 0.56 -0.08
N ILE A 329 -30.98 1.09 1.13
CA ILE A 329 -31.42 2.48 1.37
C ILE A 329 -30.36 3.50 0.91
N SER A 330 -29.08 3.21 1.14
CA SER A 330 -28.00 4.15 0.82
C SER A 330 -27.61 4.18 -0.66
N SER A 331 -27.74 3.06 -1.37
CA SER A 331 -27.29 2.96 -2.77
C SER A 331 -27.97 3.93 -3.74
N PRO A 332 -29.25 4.24 -3.64
CA PRO A 332 -29.89 5.27 -4.49
C PRO A 332 -29.40 6.69 -4.21
N LEU A 333 -28.97 6.97 -2.99
CA LEU A 333 -28.61 8.30 -2.51
C LEU A 333 -27.13 8.65 -2.74
N THR A 334 -26.26 7.64 -2.70
CA THR A 334 -24.81 7.86 -2.77
C THR A 334 -24.31 8.40 -4.10
N PRO A 335 -24.89 8.11 -5.28
CA PRO A 335 -24.49 8.76 -6.53
C PRO A 335 -24.76 10.27 -6.56
N LEU A 336 -25.65 10.74 -5.68
CA LEU A 336 -25.96 12.17 -5.50
C LEU A 336 -24.99 12.85 -4.52
N HIS A 337 -24.16 12.09 -3.79
CA HIS A 337 -23.25 12.62 -2.78
C HIS A 337 -21.80 12.22 -3.09
N PRO A 338 -20.96 13.16 -3.56
CA PRO A 338 -19.63 12.88 -4.11
C PRO A 338 -18.61 12.31 -3.10
N ALA A 339 -18.88 12.40 -1.81
CA ALA A 339 -17.95 11.95 -0.77
C ALA A 339 -18.28 10.57 -0.17
N LEU A 340 -19.44 9.97 -0.53
CA LEU A 340 -19.89 8.71 0.07
C LEU A 340 -20.00 7.61 -0.98
N ALA A 341 -19.20 6.56 -0.82
CA ALA A 341 -19.46 5.31 -1.54
C ALA A 341 -20.57 4.53 -0.81
N SER A 342 -21.48 3.88 -1.55
CA SER A 342 -22.59 3.10 -0.97
C SER A 342 -22.11 2.01 -0.03
N GLY A 343 -21.00 1.35 -0.40
CA GLY A 343 -20.33 0.36 0.44
C GLY A 343 -19.82 0.90 1.77
N THR A 344 -19.57 2.20 1.91
CA THR A 344 -19.15 2.80 3.18
C THR A 344 -20.22 2.66 4.25
N VAL A 345 -21.47 2.93 3.90
CA VAL A 345 -22.61 2.86 4.84
C VAL A 345 -22.86 1.42 5.29
N SER A 346 -22.92 0.47 4.33
CA SER A 346 -23.17 -0.94 4.63
C SER A 346 -22.01 -1.58 5.41
N ALA A 347 -20.76 -1.27 5.05
CA ALA A 347 -19.58 -1.75 5.76
C ALA A 347 -19.47 -1.17 7.18
N PHE A 348 -19.86 0.08 7.38
CA PHE A 348 -19.94 0.68 8.71
C PHE A 348 -20.95 -0.04 9.61
N VAL A 349 -22.15 -0.33 9.08
CA VAL A 349 -23.16 -1.09 9.80
C VAL A 349 -22.65 -2.50 10.11
N GLU A 350 -22.04 -3.17 9.13
CA GLU A 350 -21.44 -4.50 9.31
C GLU A 350 -20.36 -4.52 10.39
N ALA A 351 -19.41 -3.58 10.33
CA ALA A 351 -18.33 -3.46 11.33
C ALA A 351 -18.86 -3.18 12.75
N THR A 352 -19.96 -2.44 12.85
CA THR A 352 -20.58 -2.09 14.13
C THR A 352 -21.35 -3.26 14.74
N LEU A 353 -22.05 -4.05 13.92
CA LEU A 353 -22.89 -5.15 14.37
C LEU A 353 -22.08 -6.44 14.64
N ARG A 354 -21.17 -6.76 13.72
CA ARG A 354 -20.31 -7.94 13.81
C ARG A 354 -18.88 -7.58 14.14
N LYS A 355 -18.68 -6.80 15.19
CA LYS A 355 -17.39 -6.25 15.60
C LYS A 355 -16.25 -7.25 15.37
N PRO A 356 -15.25 -6.90 14.54
CA PRO A 356 -14.06 -7.72 14.39
C PRO A 356 -13.38 -7.94 15.75
N THR A 357 -12.94 -9.16 15.98
CA THR A 357 -12.24 -9.55 17.22
C THR A 357 -10.73 -9.48 17.01
N TYR A 358 -9.97 -9.48 18.11
CA TYR A 358 -8.52 -9.62 18.08
C TYR A 358 -8.08 -10.85 17.24
N ALA A 359 -8.76 -11.98 17.43
CA ALA A 359 -8.48 -13.20 16.69
C ALA A 359 -8.69 -13.04 15.16
N ASP A 360 -9.72 -12.29 14.74
CA ASP A 360 -9.96 -12.02 13.32
C ASP A 360 -8.82 -11.18 12.71
N PHE A 361 -8.24 -10.23 13.47
CA PHE A 361 -7.09 -9.45 13.00
C PHE A 361 -5.81 -10.30 12.92
N MET A 362 -5.57 -11.16 13.90
CA MET A 362 -4.39 -12.03 13.92
C MET A 362 -4.44 -13.06 12.79
N ALA A 363 -5.62 -13.67 12.55
CA ALA A 363 -5.82 -14.65 11.48
C ALA A 363 -5.96 -14.01 10.09
N LEU A 364 -6.06 -12.67 10.00
CA LEU A 364 -6.40 -11.99 8.76
C LEU A 364 -5.43 -12.30 7.62
N ARG A 365 -4.11 -12.27 7.89
CA ARG A 365 -3.07 -12.54 6.88
C ARG A 365 -3.16 -13.94 6.29
N ASP A 366 -3.49 -14.92 7.13
CA ASP A 366 -3.60 -16.32 6.72
C ASP A 366 -4.95 -16.58 6.04
N ASP A 367 -6.04 -16.05 6.60
CA ASP A 367 -7.38 -16.23 6.06
C ASP A 367 -7.54 -15.65 4.63
N VAL A 368 -6.96 -14.48 4.34
CA VAL A 368 -7.13 -13.84 3.02
C VAL A 368 -6.36 -14.52 1.88
N GLN A 369 -5.51 -15.49 2.18
CA GLN A 369 -4.84 -16.31 1.17
C GLN A 369 -5.82 -17.23 0.43
N THR A 370 -6.99 -17.49 0.99
CA THR A 370 -7.99 -18.34 0.39
C THR A 370 -9.30 -17.58 0.14
N LEU A 371 -9.99 -17.89 -0.97
CA LEU A 371 -11.31 -17.31 -1.25
C LEU A 371 -12.27 -17.48 -0.07
N ARG A 372 -12.33 -18.68 0.49
CA ARG A 372 -13.23 -18.99 1.61
C ARG A 372 -12.93 -18.16 2.86
N GLY A 373 -11.68 -17.86 3.11
CA GLY A 373 -11.24 -17.05 4.23
C GLY A 373 -11.76 -15.63 4.20
N TRP A 374 -11.96 -15.05 3.01
CA TRP A 374 -12.55 -13.71 2.85
C TRP A 374 -13.97 -13.63 3.42
N TRP A 375 -14.76 -14.70 3.31
CA TRP A 375 -16.10 -14.75 3.90
C TRP A 375 -16.09 -15.17 5.38
N LYS A 376 -15.07 -15.93 5.81
CA LYS A 376 -14.96 -16.44 7.17
C LYS A 376 -14.46 -15.38 8.14
N ASN A 377 -13.41 -14.65 7.77
CA ASN A 377 -12.81 -13.61 8.58
C ASN A 377 -13.70 -12.36 8.61
N ARG A 378 -13.98 -11.82 9.81
CA ARG A 378 -14.89 -10.69 9.97
C ARG A 378 -14.32 -9.38 9.39
N VAL A 379 -13.01 -9.15 9.49
CA VAL A 379 -12.34 -7.98 8.91
C VAL A 379 -12.43 -8.03 7.39
N ALA A 380 -12.04 -9.15 6.78
CA ALA A 380 -12.11 -9.36 5.33
C ALA A 380 -13.55 -9.22 4.81
N ARG A 381 -14.54 -9.76 5.54
CA ARG A 381 -15.95 -9.64 5.18
C ARG A 381 -16.45 -8.20 5.15
N VAL A 382 -16.00 -7.34 6.08
CA VAL A 382 -16.33 -5.90 6.05
C VAL A 382 -15.78 -5.25 4.77
N LEU A 383 -14.57 -5.62 4.34
CA LEU A 383 -14.00 -5.16 3.08
C LEU A 383 -14.79 -5.66 1.87
N LEU A 384 -15.13 -6.95 1.84
CA LEU A 384 -16.00 -7.51 0.79
C LEU A 384 -17.34 -6.78 0.71
N ASN A 385 -17.96 -6.52 1.87
CA ASN A 385 -19.20 -5.76 1.95
C ASN A 385 -19.04 -4.39 1.30
N PHE A 386 -17.98 -3.65 1.65
CA PHE A 386 -17.68 -2.35 1.04
C PHE A 386 -17.56 -2.44 -0.49
N PHE A 387 -16.72 -3.36 -0.99
CA PHE A 387 -16.45 -3.46 -2.42
C PHE A 387 -17.64 -3.98 -3.23
N LEU A 388 -18.27 -5.06 -2.78
CA LEU A 388 -19.37 -5.68 -3.54
C LEU A 388 -20.63 -4.82 -3.51
N THR A 389 -20.92 -4.12 -2.41
CA THR A 389 -22.01 -3.14 -2.36
C THR A 389 -21.74 -1.98 -3.31
N SER A 390 -20.52 -1.43 -3.31
CA SER A 390 -20.14 -0.33 -4.21
C SER A 390 -20.21 -0.75 -5.68
N LEU A 391 -19.74 -1.97 -6.00
CA LEU A 391 -19.82 -2.53 -7.35
C LEU A 391 -21.27 -2.73 -7.79
N GLY A 392 -22.11 -3.32 -6.95
CA GLY A 392 -23.53 -3.52 -7.22
C GLY A 392 -24.23 -2.19 -7.47
N THR A 393 -23.95 -1.17 -6.65
CA THR A 393 -24.49 0.19 -6.85
C THR A 393 -23.99 0.79 -8.17
N ALA A 394 -22.72 0.66 -8.51
CA ALA A 394 -22.19 1.17 -9.78
C ALA A 394 -22.89 0.53 -10.98
N ILE A 395 -23.10 -0.79 -10.97
CA ILE A 395 -23.88 -1.49 -12.00
C ILE A 395 -25.32 -0.95 -12.05
N GLY A 396 -25.94 -0.70 -10.88
CA GLY A 396 -27.26 -0.11 -10.77
C GLY A 396 -27.35 1.29 -11.37
N VAL A 397 -26.35 2.13 -11.14
CA VAL A 397 -26.23 3.47 -11.74
C VAL A 397 -26.19 3.40 -13.25
N TRP A 398 -25.36 2.52 -13.81
CA TRP A 398 -25.27 2.36 -15.25
C TRP A 398 -26.57 1.81 -15.86
N THR A 399 -27.16 0.78 -15.28
CA THR A 399 -28.38 0.17 -15.81
C THR A 399 -29.60 1.10 -15.65
N GLY A 400 -29.74 1.77 -14.50
CA GLY A 400 -30.78 2.75 -14.24
C GLY A 400 -30.65 3.99 -15.12
N GLY A 401 -29.42 4.52 -15.24
CA GLY A 401 -29.11 5.68 -16.07
C GLY A 401 -29.35 5.44 -17.56
N LEU A 402 -28.98 4.29 -18.10
CA LEU A 402 -29.25 3.93 -19.49
C LEU A 402 -30.74 3.79 -19.79
N ARG A 403 -31.52 3.20 -18.85
CA ARG A 403 -32.98 3.11 -18.99
C ARG A 403 -33.65 4.49 -18.95
N MET A 404 -33.16 5.35 -18.08
CA MET A 404 -33.59 6.72 -17.98
C MET A 404 -33.37 7.49 -19.29
N LEU A 405 -32.14 7.39 -19.85
CA LEU A 405 -31.81 7.95 -21.17
C LEU A 405 -32.75 7.43 -22.27
N GLY A 406 -33.00 6.12 -22.31
CA GLY A 406 -33.90 5.53 -23.30
C GLY A 406 -35.32 6.12 -23.24
N LYS A 407 -35.82 6.41 -22.03
CA LYS A 407 -37.15 7.07 -21.85
C LYS A 407 -37.14 8.58 -22.11
N LEU A 408 -35.96 9.22 -22.06
CA LEU A 408 -35.82 10.65 -22.35
C LEU A 408 -35.71 10.94 -23.85
N VAL A 409 -35.20 9.98 -24.62
CA VAL A 409 -34.93 10.14 -26.07
C VAL A 409 -36.01 9.48 -26.94
N GLY A 410 -36.75 8.50 -26.43
CA GLY A 410 -37.86 7.80 -27.11
C GLY A 410 -39.19 8.25 -26.62
#